data_6ee902c010ca55a1e9a61766ae87b7b6
#
_entry.id   6ee902c010ca55a1e9a61766ae87b7b6
#
_cell.length_a   1.000
_cell.length_b   1.000
_cell.length_c   1.000
_cell.angle_alpha   90.00
_cell.angle_beta   90.00
_cell.angle_gamma   90.00
#
_symmetry.space_group_name_H-M   'P 1'
#
loop_
_entity.id
_entity.type
_entity.pdbx_description
1 polymer ?
#
loop_
_entity_poly.entity_id
_entity_poly.type
_entity_poly.pdbx_seq_one_letter_code
_entity_poly.pdbx_strand_id
1 'polypeptide(L)'
;AKYAGDEPAETYTPLTYIEATGAQYINLGYVVQEDDVIEMDFIGTNKSNADKFLFGAYADTGLWVSLYGGYAYVRRGATSSTEVSGAYANYHVRLEAGKVTFGNTATSISEGILPNAPLYLFANKSTIVYGNGYCRCLRFKISNADGVVMELLPHKRNSDGAIGLLDIVSGTFYQSEAESFIAGNEI
;
A
#
# COMPACT_ATOMS: atom_id res chain seq x y z
N ALA A 1 32.96 -33.80 2.97
CA ALA A 1 32.19 -32.74 3.60
C ALA A 1 31.97 -31.66 2.51
N LYS A 2 30.73 -31.46 1.99
CA LYS A 2 30.40 -30.31 1.20
C LYS A 2 30.34 -29.12 2.19
N TYR A 3 31.19 -28.14 2.02
CA TYR A 3 30.99 -26.85 2.62
C TYR A 3 29.64 -26.35 2.13
N ALA A 4 28.72 -26.00 3.02
CA ALA A 4 27.58 -25.18 2.70
C ALA A 4 28.17 -23.85 2.19
N GLY A 5 28.21 -23.70 0.87
CA GLY A 5 28.64 -22.45 0.27
C GLY A 5 27.63 -21.39 0.69
N ASP A 6 28.14 -20.24 1.13
CA ASP A 6 27.33 -19.06 1.35
C ASP A 6 26.58 -18.82 0.04
N GLU A 7 25.26 -19.02 0.02
CA GLU A 7 24.46 -18.56 -1.11
C GLU A 7 24.70 -17.03 -1.24
N PRO A 8 24.97 -16.54 -2.44
CA PRO A 8 25.17 -15.12 -2.62
C PRO A 8 23.95 -14.37 -2.09
N ALA A 9 24.19 -13.33 -1.30
CA ALA A 9 23.11 -12.50 -0.77
C ALA A 9 22.20 -12.05 -1.91
N GLU A 10 20.87 -12.16 -1.70
CA GLU A 10 19.89 -11.73 -2.70
C GLU A 10 20.13 -10.26 -3.07
N THR A 11 20.06 -9.95 -4.35
CA THR A 11 20.26 -8.60 -4.86
C THR A 11 19.00 -8.10 -5.57
N TYR A 12 18.81 -6.79 -5.55
CA TYR A 12 17.62 -6.14 -6.06
C TYR A 12 18.01 -4.97 -6.97
N THR A 13 17.25 -4.79 -8.04
CA THR A 13 17.37 -3.65 -8.95
C THR A 13 16.23 -2.68 -8.68
N PRO A 14 16.51 -1.40 -8.33
CA PRO A 14 15.47 -0.41 -8.07
C PRO A 14 14.66 -0.12 -9.34
N LEU A 15 13.36 0.15 -9.16
CA LEU A 15 12.41 0.51 -10.20
C LEU A 15 11.77 1.86 -9.90
N THR A 16 11.31 2.58 -10.92
CA THR A 16 10.58 3.84 -10.75
C THR A 16 9.21 3.64 -10.12
N TYR A 17 8.54 2.51 -10.38
CA TYR A 17 7.27 2.11 -9.78
C TYR A 17 7.01 0.62 -9.97
N ILE A 18 6.03 0.10 -9.23
CA ILE A 18 5.26 -1.10 -9.60
C ILE A 18 3.82 -0.69 -9.91
N GLU A 19 3.18 -1.34 -10.88
CA GLU A 19 1.79 -1.06 -11.26
C GLU A 19 0.89 -2.26 -11.03
N ALA A 20 -0.19 -2.01 -10.29
CA ALA A 20 -1.31 -2.93 -10.13
C ALA A 20 -2.39 -2.62 -11.17
N THR A 21 -2.95 -3.65 -11.79
CA THR A 21 -3.96 -3.56 -12.86
C THR A 21 -5.28 -4.26 -12.51
N GLY A 22 -5.53 -4.50 -11.21
CA GLY A 22 -6.78 -4.99 -10.67
C GLY A 22 -6.76 -6.39 -10.10
N ALA A 23 -5.71 -7.19 -10.33
CA ALA A 23 -5.58 -8.55 -9.78
C ALA A 23 -4.49 -8.67 -8.71
N GLN A 24 -3.52 -7.77 -8.72
CA GLN A 24 -2.36 -7.80 -7.83
C GLN A 24 -2.70 -7.25 -6.45
N TYR A 25 -2.18 -7.88 -5.42
CA TYR A 25 -2.22 -7.38 -4.04
C TYR A 25 -1.07 -7.94 -3.22
N ILE A 26 -0.73 -7.25 -2.14
CA ILE A 26 0.30 -7.65 -1.19
C ILE A 26 -0.30 -7.68 0.21
N ASN A 27 -0.13 -8.78 0.93
CA ASN A 27 -0.36 -8.87 2.37
C ASN A 27 0.93 -8.44 3.09
N LEU A 28 0.87 -7.35 3.85
CA LEU A 28 2.02 -6.87 4.61
C LEU A 28 2.23 -7.63 5.93
N GLY A 29 1.24 -8.40 6.39
CA GLY A 29 1.27 -9.06 7.69
C GLY A 29 1.26 -8.09 8.89
N TYR A 30 1.21 -6.79 8.64
CA TYR A 30 1.25 -5.74 9.64
C TYR A 30 -0.14 -5.33 10.09
N VAL A 31 -0.38 -5.27 11.40
CA VAL A 31 -1.63 -4.77 11.99
C VAL A 31 -1.40 -3.33 12.44
N VAL A 32 -2.16 -2.40 11.84
CA VAL A 32 -2.03 -0.95 12.08
C VAL A 32 -2.35 -0.59 13.52
N GLN A 33 -1.51 0.23 14.13
CA GLN A 33 -1.64 0.75 15.49
C GLN A 33 -2.26 2.17 15.49
N GLU A 34 -2.71 2.65 16.67
CA GLU A 34 -3.42 3.92 16.79
C GLU A 34 -2.56 5.14 16.42
N ASP A 35 -1.26 5.09 16.73
CA ASP A 35 -0.29 6.16 16.47
C ASP A 35 0.42 6.04 15.12
N ASP A 36 0.07 5.02 14.31
CA ASP A 36 0.65 4.85 13.00
C ASP A 36 0.19 5.94 12.02
N VAL A 37 1.16 6.39 11.25
CA VAL A 37 1.00 7.24 10.07
C VAL A 37 1.33 6.41 8.84
N ILE A 38 0.38 6.33 7.91
CA ILE A 38 0.53 5.59 6.65
C ILE A 38 0.65 6.59 5.52
N GLU A 39 1.70 6.46 4.72
CA GLU A 39 1.98 7.32 3.56
C GLU A 39 2.15 6.47 2.30
N MET A 40 1.63 6.95 1.17
CA MET A 40 1.83 6.32 -0.14
C MET A 40 2.01 7.38 -1.21
N ASP A 41 3.10 7.24 -1.99
CA ASP A 41 3.29 7.96 -3.23
C ASP A 41 2.78 7.08 -4.37
N PHE A 42 1.81 7.60 -5.15
CA PHE A 42 1.09 6.81 -6.13
C PHE A 42 0.64 7.61 -7.35
N ILE A 43 0.31 6.90 -8.44
CA ILE A 43 -0.36 7.46 -9.62
C ILE A 43 -1.57 6.58 -9.92
N GLY A 44 -2.77 7.13 -9.82
CA GLY A 44 -4.00 6.42 -10.20
C GLY A 44 -4.05 6.21 -11.72
N THR A 45 -4.24 4.97 -12.16
CA THR A 45 -4.23 4.60 -13.59
C THR A 45 -5.63 4.37 -14.16
N ASN A 46 -6.66 4.24 -13.31
CA ASN A 46 -8.03 3.99 -13.73
C ASN A 46 -9.03 4.82 -12.91
N LYS A 47 -9.78 5.70 -13.58
CA LYS A 47 -10.81 6.59 -12.98
C LYS A 47 -12.23 6.01 -13.05
N SER A 48 -12.41 4.71 -13.23
CA SER A 48 -13.73 4.10 -13.28
C SER A 48 -14.52 4.26 -11.97
N ASN A 49 -15.85 4.18 -12.07
CA ASN A 49 -16.75 4.19 -10.92
C ASN A 49 -16.79 2.83 -10.22
N ALA A 50 -15.65 2.38 -9.70
CA ALA A 50 -15.50 1.22 -8.84
C ALA A 50 -14.36 1.50 -7.87
N ASP A 51 -14.45 0.97 -6.65
CA ASP A 51 -13.40 1.14 -5.65
C ASP A 51 -12.07 0.60 -6.16
N LYS A 52 -11.04 1.43 -6.06
CA LYS A 52 -9.64 1.12 -6.37
C LYS A 52 -8.83 1.33 -5.12
N PHE A 53 -8.60 0.26 -4.39
CA PHE A 53 -7.87 0.34 -3.12
C PHE A 53 -6.39 0.67 -3.35
N LEU A 54 -5.91 1.69 -2.67
CA LEU A 54 -4.50 1.96 -2.51
C LEU A 54 -3.94 1.03 -1.43
N PHE A 55 -4.60 1.01 -0.28
CA PHE A 55 -4.33 0.10 0.81
C PHE A 55 -5.56 -0.09 1.68
N GLY A 56 -5.60 -1.17 2.45
CA GLY A 56 -6.69 -1.41 3.39
C GLY A 56 -6.52 -2.62 4.29
N ALA A 57 -7.23 -2.59 5.40
CA ALA A 57 -7.42 -3.69 6.34
C ALA A 57 -8.90 -3.77 6.71
N TYR A 58 -9.43 -4.98 6.89
CA TYR A 58 -10.83 -5.17 7.25
C TYR A 58 -11.00 -6.42 8.13
N ALA A 59 -11.72 -6.24 9.21
CA ALA A 59 -12.29 -7.29 10.06
C ALA A 59 -13.73 -6.90 10.43
N ASP A 60 -14.06 -6.74 11.71
CA ASP A 60 -15.34 -6.18 12.15
C ASP A 60 -15.46 -4.67 11.86
N THR A 61 -14.33 -4.00 11.79
CA THR A 61 -14.18 -2.60 11.39
C THR A 61 -13.25 -2.49 10.19
N GLY A 62 -13.09 -1.31 9.60
CA GLY A 62 -12.27 -1.13 8.42
C GLY A 62 -11.33 0.06 8.48
N LEU A 63 -10.16 -0.10 7.87
CA LEU A 63 -9.22 0.96 7.56
C LEU A 63 -8.90 0.85 6.07
N TRP A 64 -9.10 1.93 5.31
CA TRP A 64 -8.69 1.94 3.89
C TRP A 64 -8.60 3.34 3.30
N VAL A 65 -7.87 3.43 2.22
CA VAL A 65 -7.94 4.50 1.24
C VAL A 65 -8.25 3.87 -0.12
N SER A 66 -9.37 4.26 -0.72
CA SER A 66 -9.76 3.84 -2.06
C SER A 66 -10.03 5.05 -2.96
N LEU A 67 -9.82 4.88 -4.26
CA LEU A 67 -10.13 5.86 -5.29
C LEU A 67 -11.39 5.42 -6.02
N TYR A 68 -12.33 6.35 -6.30
CA TYR A 68 -13.59 6.08 -6.95
C TYR A 68 -14.03 7.29 -7.77
N GLY A 69 -14.14 7.17 -9.08
CA GLY A 69 -14.74 8.20 -9.96
C GLY A 69 -14.12 9.61 -9.90
N GLY A 70 -12.89 9.76 -9.37
CA GLY A 70 -12.23 11.05 -9.18
C GLY A 70 -12.20 11.54 -7.72
N TYR A 71 -12.82 10.81 -6.81
CA TYR A 71 -12.79 11.02 -5.36
C TYR A 71 -11.91 9.98 -4.68
N ALA A 72 -11.54 10.23 -3.44
CA ALA A 72 -11.10 9.17 -2.54
C ALA A 72 -12.14 8.92 -1.45
N TYR A 73 -12.29 7.68 -1.06
CA TYR A 73 -13.02 7.28 0.14
C TYR A 73 -12.04 6.78 1.17
N VAL A 74 -12.08 7.40 2.35
CA VAL A 74 -11.15 7.12 3.45
C VAL A 74 -11.91 6.65 4.66
N ARG A 75 -11.45 5.56 5.27
CA ARG A 75 -11.98 5.05 6.52
C ARG A 75 -10.83 4.70 7.47
N ARG A 76 -10.99 5.05 8.76
CA ARG A 76 -10.04 4.68 9.81
C ARG A 76 -10.80 4.25 11.07
N GLY A 77 -11.25 2.99 11.06
CA GLY A 77 -11.99 2.39 12.18
C GLY A 77 -13.44 2.90 12.35
N ALA A 78 -13.83 3.95 11.66
CA ALA A 78 -15.18 4.52 11.73
C ALA A 78 -16.24 3.61 11.08
N THR A 79 -17.52 3.87 11.33
CA THR A 79 -18.64 3.14 10.71
C THR A 79 -18.93 3.56 9.28
N SER A 80 -18.49 4.77 8.88
CA SER A 80 -18.65 5.32 7.53
C SER A 80 -17.33 5.83 6.98
N SER A 81 -17.24 5.90 5.64
CA SER A 81 -16.12 6.50 4.95
C SER A 81 -16.31 8.01 4.81
N THR A 82 -15.21 8.76 4.80
CA THR A 82 -15.19 10.18 4.43
C THR A 82 -14.82 10.30 2.96
N GLU A 83 -15.61 11.05 2.18
CA GLU A 83 -15.33 11.38 0.79
C GLU A 83 -14.36 12.57 0.72
N VAL A 84 -13.32 12.45 -0.10
CA VAL A 84 -12.32 13.50 -0.35
C VAL A 84 -12.26 13.81 -1.84
N SER A 85 -12.65 15.01 -2.22
CA SER A 85 -12.61 15.45 -3.62
C SER A 85 -11.19 15.79 -4.08
N GLY A 86 -10.93 15.65 -5.40
CA GLY A 86 -9.65 16.02 -6.01
C GLY A 86 -8.47 15.10 -5.68
N ALA A 87 -8.70 13.96 -5.04
CA ALA A 87 -7.65 13.02 -4.63
C ALA A 87 -6.82 12.47 -5.81
N TYR A 88 -7.42 12.28 -6.98
CA TYR A 88 -6.74 11.82 -8.20
C TYR A 88 -5.70 12.78 -8.79
N ALA A 89 -5.79 14.06 -8.46
CA ALA A 89 -4.82 15.07 -8.91
C ALA A 89 -3.56 15.11 -8.03
N ASN A 90 -3.57 14.38 -6.91
CA ASN A 90 -2.49 14.35 -5.94
C ASN A 90 -1.81 12.97 -5.98
N TYR A 91 -0.50 12.98 -6.00
CA TYR A 91 0.33 11.77 -6.09
C TYR A 91 0.85 11.30 -4.72
N HIS A 92 0.32 11.85 -3.65
CA HIS A 92 0.69 11.52 -2.29
C HIS A 92 -0.53 11.49 -1.38
N VAL A 93 -0.64 10.45 -0.56
CA VAL A 93 -1.61 10.37 0.54
C VAL A 93 -0.89 10.10 1.85
N ARG A 94 -1.34 10.79 2.91
CA ARG A 94 -0.94 10.58 4.29
C ARG A 94 -2.19 10.39 5.14
N LEU A 95 -2.31 9.22 5.78
CA LEU A 95 -3.38 8.87 6.69
C LEU A 95 -2.84 8.78 8.12
N GLU A 96 -3.41 9.55 9.01
CA GLU A 96 -3.08 9.57 10.44
C GLU A 96 -4.35 9.69 11.28
N ALA A 97 -4.23 9.68 12.61
CA ALA A 97 -5.36 9.84 13.51
C ALA A 97 -6.16 11.13 13.20
N GLY A 98 -7.47 11.00 12.98
CA GLY A 98 -8.42 12.10 12.73
C GLY A 98 -8.23 12.85 11.43
N LYS A 99 -7.26 12.48 10.56
CA LYS A 99 -6.94 13.27 9.40
C LYS A 99 -6.40 12.44 8.24
N VAL A 100 -6.79 12.82 7.03
CA VAL A 100 -6.13 12.40 5.78
C VAL A 100 -5.65 13.62 5.01
N THR A 101 -4.49 13.51 4.38
CA THR A 101 -3.93 14.55 3.53
C THR A 101 -3.66 13.97 2.14
N PHE A 102 -4.18 14.62 1.09
CA PHE A 102 -3.83 14.36 -0.30
C PHE A 102 -3.04 15.54 -0.84
N GLY A 103 -1.79 15.30 -1.24
CA GLY A 103 -0.86 16.38 -1.59
C GLY A 103 -0.70 17.36 -0.43
N ASN A 104 -1.22 18.59 -0.59
CA ASN A 104 -1.19 19.64 0.44
C ASN A 104 -2.56 19.90 1.11
N THR A 105 -3.59 19.14 0.74
CA THR A 105 -4.95 19.36 1.24
C THR A 105 -5.28 18.36 2.34
N ALA A 106 -5.48 18.83 3.55
CA ALA A 106 -5.88 18.04 4.70
C ALA A 106 -7.41 18.04 4.86
N THR A 107 -7.96 16.88 5.17
CA THR A 107 -9.39 16.67 5.46
C THR A 107 -9.52 15.92 6.78
N SER A 108 -10.38 16.42 7.67
CA SER A 108 -10.72 15.70 8.90
C SER A 108 -11.56 14.46 8.60
N ILE A 109 -11.26 13.36 9.26
CA ILE A 109 -11.99 12.09 9.14
C ILE A 109 -12.49 11.64 10.51
N SER A 110 -13.61 10.91 10.51
CA SER A 110 -14.07 10.23 11.71
C SER A 110 -13.17 9.05 12.03
N GLU A 111 -12.93 8.83 13.30
CA GLU A 111 -12.18 7.69 13.83
C GLU A 111 -13.08 6.68 14.52
N GLY A 112 -12.57 5.48 14.67
CA GLY A 112 -13.19 4.40 15.42
C GLY A 112 -12.16 3.34 15.77
N ILE A 113 -12.61 2.18 16.20
CA ILE A 113 -11.75 1.06 16.57
C ILE A 113 -11.07 0.52 15.29
N LEU A 114 -9.74 0.51 15.28
CA LEU A 114 -8.96 -0.03 14.15
C LEU A 114 -9.23 -1.54 13.98
N PRO A 115 -9.21 -2.05 12.74
CA PRO A 115 -9.39 -3.47 12.48
C PRO A 115 -8.19 -4.27 13.02
N ASN A 116 -8.44 -5.34 13.76
CA ASN A 116 -7.41 -6.32 14.11
C ASN A 116 -7.20 -7.30 12.94
N ALA A 117 -6.66 -6.79 11.86
CA ALA A 117 -6.42 -7.52 10.62
C ALA A 117 -5.16 -6.99 9.92
N PRO A 118 -4.46 -7.81 9.14
CA PRO A 118 -3.30 -7.36 8.40
C PRO A 118 -3.66 -6.31 7.35
N LEU A 119 -2.75 -5.37 7.14
CA LEU A 119 -2.82 -4.36 6.10
C LEU A 119 -2.43 -4.96 4.74
N TYR A 120 -3.22 -4.64 3.72
CA TYR A 120 -2.98 -5.02 2.33
C TYR A 120 -2.69 -3.79 1.48
N LEU A 121 -1.80 -3.92 0.50
CA LEU A 121 -1.67 -2.97 -0.60
C LEU A 121 -2.51 -3.45 -1.79
N PHE A 122 -3.12 -2.51 -2.52
CA PHE A 122 -3.98 -2.70 -3.69
C PHE A 122 -5.23 -3.54 -3.42
N ALA A 123 -5.56 -3.76 -2.17
CA ALA A 123 -6.72 -4.52 -1.74
C ALA A 123 -7.27 -4.01 -0.41
N ASN A 124 -8.49 -4.45 -0.10
CA ASN A 124 -9.08 -4.42 1.22
C ASN A 124 -9.61 -5.83 1.49
N LYS A 125 -9.08 -6.54 2.47
CA LYS A 125 -9.57 -7.87 2.79
C LYS A 125 -10.85 -7.78 3.61
N SER A 126 -12.00 -7.95 2.96
CA SER A 126 -13.14 -8.65 3.57
C SER A 126 -12.95 -10.16 3.32
N THR A 127 -13.88 -11.01 3.69
CA THR A 127 -13.84 -12.48 3.48
C THR A 127 -13.53 -12.91 2.02
N ILE A 128 -13.53 -11.97 1.08
CA ILE A 128 -13.13 -12.13 -0.32
C ILE A 128 -12.05 -11.08 -0.61
N VAL A 129 -10.89 -11.52 -1.03
CA VAL A 129 -9.80 -10.63 -1.47
C VAL A 129 -10.23 -9.96 -2.77
N TYR A 130 -10.59 -8.70 -2.70
CA TYR A 130 -10.79 -7.87 -3.89
C TYR A 130 -9.46 -7.15 -4.17
N GLY A 131 -8.60 -7.76 -4.99
CA GLY A 131 -7.54 -7.04 -5.66
C GLY A 131 -8.16 -6.13 -6.72
N ASN A 132 -8.43 -4.90 -6.39
CA ASN A 132 -8.99 -3.89 -7.29
C ASN A 132 -8.13 -2.64 -7.35
N GLY A 133 -6.87 -2.73 -6.95
CA GLY A 133 -5.92 -1.63 -7.09
C GLY A 133 -5.60 -1.38 -8.56
N TYR A 134 -5.79 -0.14 -9.01
CA TYR A 134 -5.37 0.34 -10.34
C TYR A 134 -4.51 1.58 -10.12
N CYS A 135 -3.26 1.36 -9.75
CA CYS A 135 -2.33 2.46 -9.55
C CYS A 135 -0.88 1.99 -9.68
N ARG A 136 -0.01 2.96 -9.93
CA ARG A 136 1.43 2.83 -9.76
C ARG A 136 1.77 3.20 -8.33
N CYS A 137 2.50 2.35 -7.64
CA CYS A 137 3.10 2.66 -6.35
C CYS A 137 4.56 3.05 -6.57
N LEU A 138 4.93 4.24 -6.08
CA LEU A 138 6.29 4.74 -6.12
C LEU A 138 6.98 4.54 -4.76
N ARG A 139 6.20 4.58 -3.67
CA ARG A 139 6.68 4.39 -2.30
C ARG A 139 5.49 4.10 -1.39
N PHE A 140 5.71 3.28 -0.38
CA PHE A 140 4.78 3.11 0.73
C PHE A 140 5.55 3.14 2.05
N LYS A 141 4.98 3.79 3.06
CA LYS A 141 5.66 3.95 4.35
C LYS A 141 4.68 3.88 5.52
N ILE A 142 5.10 3.25 6.60
CA ILE A 142 4.47 3.33 7.92
C ILE A 142 5.49 3.88 8.90
N SER A 143 5.08 4.85 9.70
CA SER A 143 5.88 5.42 10.79
C SER A 143 4.99 5.71 12.00
N ASN A 144 5.57 5.82 13.17
CA ASN A 144 4.92 6.20 14.42
C ASN A 144 5.86 7.09 15.25
N ALA A 145 5.54 7.28 16.53
CA ALA A 145 6.35 8.11 17.43
C ALA A 145 7.79 7.57 17.61
N ASP A 146 8.01 6.27 17.45
CA ASP A 146 9.32 5.63 17.60
C ASP A 146 10.18 5.68 16.32
N GLY A 147 9.58 6.06 15.19
CA GLY A 147 10.27 6.21 13.91
C GLY A 147 9.62 5.49 12.74
N VAL A 148 10.43 5.11 11.74
CA VAL A 148 9.97 4.37 10.55
C VAL A 148 9.86 2.89 10.88
N VAL A 149 8.65 2.36 10.79
CA VAL A 149 8.32 0.94 11.01
C VAL A 149 8.59 0.12 9.75
N MET A 150 8.19 0.67 8.59
CA MET A 150 8.29 0.02 7.28
C MET A 150 8.45 1.08 6.20
N GLU A 151 9.33 0.85 5.24
CA GLU A 151 9.45 1.70 4.06
C GLU A 151 9.69 0.84 2.81
N LEU A 152 8.69 0.76 1.96
CA LEU A 152 8.64 -0.11 0.79
C LEU A 152 8.94 0.68 -0.47
N LEU A 153 9.93 0.24 -1.23
CA LEU A 153 10.31 0.82 -2.53
C LEU A 153 10.21 -0.22 -3.65
N PRO A 154 9.82 0.20 -4.86
CA PRO A 154 9.73 -0.69 -6.03
C PRO A 154 11.07 -1.30 -6.41
N HIS A 155 11.11 -2.63 -6.54
CA HIS A 155 12.32 -3.37 -6.92
C HIS A 155 11.99 -4.60 -7.77
N LYS A 156 13.00 -5.01 -8.54
CA LYS A 156 13.06 -6.33 -9.17
C LYS A 156 14.08 -7.19 -8.42
N ARG A 157 13.69 -8.38 -7.99
CA ARG A 157 14.59 -9.37 -7.42
C ARG A 157 15.40 -10.01 -8.53
N ASN A 158 16.73 -10.03 -8.41
CA ASN A 158 17.61 -10.40 -9.52
C ASN A 158 17.71 -11.92 -9.75
N SER A 159 17.49 -12.73 -8.71
CA SER A 159 17.59 -14.19 -8.81
C SER A 159 16.53 -14.83 -9.71
N ASP A 160 15.31 -14.27 -9.74
CA ASP A 160 14.16 -14.83 -10.48
C ASP A 160 13.39 -13.81 -11.30
N GLY A 161 13.77 -12.52 -11.23
CA GLY A 161 13.09 -11.43 -11.94
C GLY A 161 11.76 -11.00 -11.33
N ALA A 162 11.40 -11.47 -10.13
CA ALA A 162 10.15 -11.10 -9.47
C ALA A 162 10.06 -9.59 -9.24
N ILE A 163 8.89 -9.01 -9.55
CA ILE A 163 8.60 -7.59 -9.36
C ILE A 163 7.83 -7.40 -8.05
N GLY A 164 8.27 -6.45 -7.22
CA GLY A 164 7.66 -6.22 -5.93
C GLY A 164 8.15 -4.98 -5.21
N LEU A 165 7.97 -4.96 -3.91
CA LEU A 165 8.39 -3.89 -3.01
C LEU A 165 9.42 -4.44 -2.02
N LEU A 166 10.57 -3.82 -1.93
CA LEU A 166 11.59 -4.10 -0.92
C LEU A 166 11.38 -3.18 0.27
N ASP A 167 11.21 -3.75 1.45
CA ASP A 167 11.26 -2.99 2.70
C ASP A 167 12.72 -2.69 3.03
N ILE A 168 13.11 -1.43 2.89
CA ILE A 168 14.49 -1.00 3.16
C ILE A 168 14.82 -0.93 4.66
N VAL A 169 13.83 -1.08 5.54
CA VAL A 169 14.03 -1.14 7.00
C VAL A 169 14.36 -2.57 7.43
N SER A 170 13.60 -3.56 6.98
CA SER A 170 13.75 -4.97 7.38
C SER A 170 14.52 -5.84 6.37
N GLY A 171 14.65 -5.39 5.12
CA GLY A 171 15.19 -6.18 4.01
C GLY A 171 14.20 -7.20 3.43
N THR A 172 12.94 -7.20 3.87
CA THR A 172 11.91 -8.12 3.38
C THR A 172 11.42 -7.71 1.99
N PHE A 173 11.33 -8.67 1.07
CA PHE A 173 10.79 -8.45 -0.26
C PHE A 173 9.34 -8.95 -0.35
N TYR A 174 8.43 -8.05 -0.72
CA TYR A 174 7.02 -8.31 -0.89
C TYR A 174 6.65 -8.36 -2.37
N GLN A 175 6.10 -9.47 -2.81
CA GLN A 175 5.57 -9.64 -4.17
C GLN A 175 4.05 -9.84 -4.10
N SER A 176 3.38 -9.77 -5.25
CA SER A 176 1.94 -10.05 -5.33
C SER A 176 1.65 -11.51 -4.96
N GLU A 177 0.56 -11.71 -4.21
CA GLU A 177 0.04 -13.05 -3.89
C GLU A 177 -0.81 -13.65 -5.03
N ALA A 178 -1.00 -12.90 -6.12
CA ALA A 178 -1.76 -13.32 -7.31
C ALA A 178 -0.91 -13.13 -8.58
N GLU A 179 -1.34 -12.22 -9.47
CA GLU A 179 -0.61 -11.93 -10.70
C GLU A 179 0.61 -11.04 -10.47
N SER A 180 1.63 -11.12 -11.33
CA SER A 180 2.80 -10.25 -11.25
C SER A 180 2.45 -8.79 -11.50
N PHE A 181 3.16 -7.87 -10.83
CA PHE A 181 3.07 -6.44 -11.12
C PHE A 181 3.71 -6.10 -12.47
N ILE A 182 3.25 -4.99 -13.08
CA ILE A 182 3.98 -4.35 -14.17
C ILE A 182 5.11 -3.52 -13.58
N ALA A 183 6.32 -3.69 -14.11
CA ALA A 183 7.50 -2.94 -13.69
C ALA A 183 7.59 -1.58 -14.36
N GLY A 184 8.00 -0.55 -13.60
CA GLY A 184 8.54 0.68 -14.18
C GLY A 184 9.96 0.49 -14.71
N ASN A 185 10.60 1.60 -15.10
CA ASN A 185 11.98 1.58 -15.57
C ASN A 185 12.94 1.28 -14.41
N GLU A 186 14.03 0.58 -14.73
CA GLU A 186 15.17 0.43 -13.82
C GLU A 186 15.88 1.80 -13.64
N ILE A 187 16.40 2.08 -12.44
CA ILE A 187 17.09 3.31 -12.06
C ILE A 187 18.42 3.03 -11.38
#